data_d8e8bc248950d20c085cdabaa476ddbe
#
_entry.id   d8e8bc248950d20c085cdabaa476ddbe
#
_cell.length_a   1.000
_cell.length_b   1.000
_cell.length_c   1.000
_cell.angle_alpha   90.00
_cell.angle_beta   90.00
_cell.angle_gamma   90.00
#
_symmetry.space_group_name_H-M   'P 1'
#
loop_
_entity.id
_entity.type
_entity.pdbx_description
1 polymer ?
#
loop_
_entity_poly.entity_id
_entity_poly.type
_entity_poly.pdbx_seq_one_letter_code
_entity_poly.pdbx_strand_id
1 'polypeptide(L)'
;SGANISNNQGWHSTPDLFLKKEETFKKVCSTCASSIASVMKSYDGEFNPETLDARFSGWINVNHKGGSNILHSHPNSHWSGVLYVQQPTEVEGFSGMIEFVNPNQEGRELAKLLPKSGFDNMIRIRPKTGQIVIFPSYVLHSVYPNNSNQDRITIAFNSLLLKKKKS
;
A
#
# COMPACT_ATOMS: atom_id res chain seq x y z
N SER A 1 -16.44 5.27 -15.36
CA SER A 1 -15.56 4.16 -15.81
C SER A 1 -14.36 4.09 -14.88
N GLY A 2 -13.93 2.89 -14.52
CA GLY A 2 -12.72 2.66 -13.70
C GLY A 2 -11.49 2.42 -14.58
N ALA A 3 -10.30 2.47 -13.99
CA ALA A 3 -9.06 2.04 -14.62
C ALA A 3 -8.87 0.52 -14.45
N ASN A 4 -8.27 -0.13 -15.43
CA ASN A 4 -7.91 -1.56 -15.35
C ASN A 4 -6.39 -1.66 -15.33
N ILE A 5 -5.81 -1.78 -14.13
CA ILE A 5 -4.36 -1.82 -13.92
C ILE A 5 -3.97 -3.16 -13.26
N SER A 6 -4.09 -3.28 -11.95
CA SER A 6 -3.81 -4.51 -11.20
C SER A 6 -5.06 -5.20 -10.68
N ASN A 7 -6.23 -4.56 -10.77
CA ASN A 7 -7.50 -5.07 -10.28
C ASN A 7 -8.02 -6.21 -11.17
N ASN A 8 -8.45 -7.28 -10.53
CA ASN A 8 -9.17 -8.39 -11.14
C ASN A 8 -10.53 -8.52 -10.47
N GLN A 9 -11.64 -8.48 -11.22
CA GLN A 9 -13.02 -8.50 -10.71
C GLN A 9 -13.30 -7.43 -9.63
N GLY A 10 -12.63 -6.27 -9.72
CA GLY A 10 -12.79 -5.13 -8.83
C GLY A 10 -12.89 -3.82 -9.60
N TRP A 11 -13.21 -2.74 -8.90
CA TRP A 11 -13.22 -1.39 -9.45
C TRP A 11 -12.04 -0.59 -8.93
N HIS A 12 -11.46 0.25 -9.81
CA HIS A 12 -10.30 1.09 -9.53
C HIS A 12 -10.56 2.49 -10.11
N SER A 13 -10.47 3.52 -9.29
CA SER A 13 -10.60 4.90 -9.77
C SER A 13 -9.36 5.34 -10.55
N THR A 14 -9.44 6.48 -11.21
CA THR A 14 -8.27 7.19 -11.74
C THR A 14 -7.32 7.62 -10.61
N PRO A 15 -5.99 7.75 -10.88
CA PRO A 15 -4.99 8.04 -9.83
C PRO A 15 -4.90 9.53 -9.47
N ASP A 16 -5.97 10.28 -9.65
CA ASP A 16 -6.10 11.73 -9.44
C ASP A 16 -6.79 12.11 -8.13
N LEU A 17 -6.97 11.16 -7.21
CA LEU A 17 -7.75 11.36 -5.98
C LEU A 17 -7.26 12.57 -5.18
N PHE A 18 -5.97 12.75 -5.06
CA PHE A 18 -5.37 13.85 -4.29
C PHE A 18 -5.30 15.19 -5.03
N LEU A 19 -5.71 15.22 -6.29
CA LEU A 19 -5.92 16.47 -7.05
C LEU A 19 -7.32 17.04 -6.86
N LYS A 20 -8.20 16.29 -6.23
CA LYS A 20 -9.58 16.70 -5.93
C LYS A 20 -9.61 17.77 -4.85
N LYS A 21 -10.57 18.70 -4.95
CA LYS A 21 -10.64 19.90 -4.08
C LYS A 21 -11.27 19.64 -2.72
N GLU A 22 -11.95 18.51 -2.55
CA GLU A 22 -12.66 18.16 -1.33
C GLU A 22 -11.69 18.00 -0.14
N GLU A 23 -12.04 18.64 0.97
CA GLU A 23 -11.22 18.67 2.19
C GLU A 23 -10.91 17.28 2.74
N THR A 24 -11.82 16.32 2.54
CA THR A 24 -11.62 14.93 2.95
C THR A 24 -10.41 14.32 2.25
N PHE A 25 -10.26 14.51 0.94
CA PHE A 25 -9.11 13.96 0.19
C PHE A 25 -7.80 14.67 0.51
N LYS A 26 -7.85 15.97 0.80
CA LYS A 26 -6.68 16.70 1.29
C LYS A 26 -6.21 16.18 2.65
N LYS A 27 -7.14 15.93 3.59
CA LYS A 27 -6.83 15.32 4.89
C LYS A 27 -6.23 13.92 4.73
N VAL A 28 -6.78 13.08 3.87
CA VAL A 28 -6.23 11.75 3.59
C VAL A 28 -4.82 11.88 3.02
N CYS A 29 -4.58 12.76 2.05
CA CYS A 29 -3.26 13.00 1.47
C CYS A 29 -2.25 13.44 2.55
N SER A 30 -2.64 14.39 3.42
CA SER A 30 -1.81 14.85 4.55
C SER A 30 -1.49 13.71 5.52
N THR A 31 -2.46 12.86 5.84
CA THR A 31 -2.26 11.69 6.70
C THR A 31 -1.27 10.70 6.06
N CYS A 32 -1.40 10.42 4.76
CA CYS A 32 -0.46 9.58 4.02
C CYS A 32 0.95 10.16 4.04
N ALA A 33 1.09 11.47 3.82
CA ALA A 33 2.38 12.17 3.84
C ALA A 33 3.04 12.09 5.22
N SER A 34 2.29 12.37 6.29
CA SER A 34 2.77 12.27 7.68
C SER A 34 3.19 10.85 8.03
N SER A 35 2.44 9.85 7.56
CA SER A 35 2.76 8.44 7.80
C SER A 35 4.07 8.03 7.10
N ILE A 36 4.30 8.46 5.86
CA ILE A 36 5.58 8.23 5.16
C ILE A 36 6.71 8.93 5.89
N ALA A 37 6.54 10.19 6.30
CA ALA A 37 7.57 10.92 7.05
C ALA A 37 7.94 10.21 8.36
N SER A 38 6.95 9.64 9.07
CA SER A 38 7.17 8.84 10.28
C SER A 38 7.96 7.56 9.98
N VAL A 39 7.64 6.85 8.89
CA VAL A 39 8.39 5.67 8.46
C VAL A 39 9.83 6.05 8.13
N MET A 40 10.06 7.10 7.33
CA MET A 40 11.41 7.54 6.98
C MET A 40 12.22 7.94 8.22
N LYS A 41 11.60 8.62 9.17
CA LYS A 41 12.22 8.98 10.45
C LYS A 41 12.56 7.76 11.31
N SER A 42 11.85 6.66 11.16
CA SER A 42 12.20 5.41 11.87
C SER A 42 13.44 4.72 11.30
N TYR A 43 13.77 4.96 10.01
CA TYR A 43 15.01 4.49 9.40
C TYR A 43 16.19 5.43 9.66
N ASP A 44 15.94 6.73 9.66
CA ASP A 44 16.93 7.78 9.91
C ASP A 44 16.33 8.79 10.90
N GLY A 45 16.76 8.73 12.15
CA GLY A 45 16.25 9.60 13.22
C GLY A 45 16.45 11.10 12.96
N GLU A 46 17.43 11.47 12.13
CA GLU A 46 17.73 12.84 11.74
C GLU A 46 17.00 13.29 10.46
N PHE A 47 16.20 12.39 9.87
CA PHE A 47 15.46 12.70 8.65
C PHE A 47 14.57 13.93 8.82
N ASN A 48 14.78 14.94 7.96
CA ASN A 48 13.98 16.15 7.90
C ASN A 48 13.09 16.16 6.64
N PRO A 49 11.78 15.97 6.75
CA PRO A 49 10.86 15.97 5.61
C PRO A 49 10.80 17.32 4.88
N GLU A 50 11.13 18.43 5.55
CA GLU A 50 11.09 19.77 4.94
C GLU A 50 12.15 19.97 3.84
N THR A 51 13.15 19.10 3.76
CA THR A 51 14.16 19.11 2.71
C THR A 51 13.67 18.51 1.39
N LEU A 52 12.46 17.95 1.38
CA LEU A 52 11.90 17.25 0.24
C LEU A 52 10.61 17.91 -0.24
N ASP A 53 10.41 17.86 -1.55
CA ASP A 53 9.13 18.01 -2.19
C ASP A 53 8.54 16.61 -2.43
N ALA A 54 7.27 16.43 -2.11
CA ALA A 54 6.58 15.16 -2.28
C ALA A 54 5.46 15.29 -3.31
N ARG A 55 5.46 14.41 -4.30
CA ARG A 55 4.35 14.25 -5.24
C ARG A 55 3.60 12.98 -4.90
N PHE A 56 2.28 13.10 -4.75
CA PHE A 56 1.39 12.01 -4.43
C PHE A 56 0.43 11.73 -5.58
N SER A 57 0.23 10.46 -5.87
CA SER A 57 -0.91 9.97 -6.62
C SER A 57 -1.72 9.03 -5.73
N GLY A 58 -3.03 9.05 -5.85
CA GLY A 58 -3.90 8.21 -5.05
C GLY A 58 -5.15 7.80 -5.81
N TRP A 59 -5.67 6.63 -5.48
CA TRP A 59 -6.87 6.06 -6.09
C TRP A 59 -7.63 5.18 -5.11
N ILE A 60 -8.90 4.95 -5.41
CA ILE A 60 -9.76 4.05 -4.64
C ILE A 60 -9.81 2.70 -5.34
N ASN A 61 -9.67 1.61 -4.57
CA ASN A 61 -10.00 0.26 -4.99
C ASN A 61 -11.25 -0.21 -4.26
N VAL A 62 -12.17 -0.85 -4.99
CA VAL A 62 -13.31 -1.58 -4.44
C VAL A 62 -13.22 -3.01 -4.94
N ASN A 63 -12.91 -3.93 -4.03
CA ASN A 63 -12.89 -5.35 -4.31
C ASN A 63 -14.20 -5.96 -3.79
N HIS A 64 -15.13 -6.20 -4.69
CA HIS A 64 -16.32 -7.00 -4.42
C HIS A 64 -15.95 -8.46 -4.15
N LYS A 65 -16.94 -9.32 -3.88
CA LYS A 65 -16.68 -10.75 -3.74
C LYS A 65 -15.98 -11.31 -4.99
N GLY A 66 -14.85 -12.00 -4.79
CA GLY A 66 -13.96 -12.47 -5.85
C GLY A 66 -12.92 -11.45 -6.29
N GLY A 67 -13.12 -10.18 -5.98
CA GLY A 67 -12.19 -9.10 -6.38
C GLY A 67 -10.82 -9.21 -5.72
N SER A 68 -9.77 -9.04 -6.50
CA SER A 68 -8.36 -9.19 -6.09
C SER A 68 -7.46 -8.16 -6.80
N ASN A 69 -6.19 -8.10 -6.39
CA ASN A 69 -5.17 -7.40 -7.16
C ASN A 69 -4.04 -8.37 -7.48
N ILE A 70 -3.67 -8.45 -8.76
CA ILE A 70 -2.60 -9.32 -9.23
C ILE A 70 -1.24 -8.86 -8.71
N LEU A 71 -0.24 -9.72 -8.79
CA LEU A 71 1.13 -9.40 -8.39
C LEU A 71 1.70 -8.26 -9.25
N HIS A 72 2.16 -7.18 -8.58
CA HIS A 72 2.71 -5.99 -9.22
C HIS A 72 3.60 -5.19 -8.26
N SER A 73 4.28 -4.18 -8.79
CA SER A 73 4.99 -3.14 -8.06
C SER A 73 4.63 -1.76 -8.61
N HIS A 74 5.13 -0.69 -8.00
CA HIS A 74 4.86 0.69 -8.44
C HIS A 74 6.16 1.37 -8.90
N PRO A 75 6.57 1.21 -10.18
CA PRO A 75 7.74 1.88 -10.71
C PRO A 75 7.59 3.41 -10.66
N ASN A 76 8.71 4.12 -10.64
CA ASN A 76 8.77 5.59 -10.60
C ASN A 76 8.20 6.23 -9.31
N SER A 77 8.15 5.47 -8.23
CA SER A 77 7.76 5.94 -6.90
C SER A 77 8.75 5.43 -5.85
N HIS A 78 8.86 6.11 -4.71
CA HIS A 78 9.73 5.68 -3.61
C HIS A 78 8.94 4.85 -2.59
N TRP A 79 7.78 5.36 -2.18
CA TRP A 79 6.90 4.72 -1.21
C TRP A 79 5.52 4.51 -1.79
N SER A 80 4.95 3.38 -1.48
CA SER A 80 3.56 3.05 -1.74
C SER A 80 2.86 2.75 -0.42
N GLY A 81 1.57 2.93 -0.39
CA GLY A 81 0.80 2.60 0.78
C GLY A 81 -0.68 2.38 0.48
N VAL A 82 -1.35 1.79 1.45
CA VAL A 82 -2.78 1.48 1.37
C VAL A 82 -3.43 1.87 2.69
N LEU A 83 -4.37 2.81 2.63
CA LEU A 83 -5.30 3.10 3.71
C LEU A 83 -6.53 2.19 3.56
N TYR A 84 -6.84 1.43 4.58
CA TYR A 84 -7.96 0.51 4.60
C TYR A 84 -9.21 1.20 5.13
N VAL A 85 -10.08 1.64 4.21
CA VAL A 85 -11.31 2.37 4.53
C VAL A 85 -12.39 1.43 5.07
N GLN A 86 -12.52 0.26 4.44
CA GLN A 86 -13.43 -0.79 4.86
C GLN A 86 -12.80 -2.16 4.61
N GLN A 87 -12.81 -2.98 5.65
CA GLN A 87 -12.36 -4.36 5.57
C GLN A 87 -13.48 -5.28 6.08
N PRO A 88 -13.81 -6.35 5.35
CA PRO A 88 -14.70 -7.39 5.87
C PRO A 88 -14.16 -7.97 7.18
N THR A 89 -15.03 -8.14 8.15
CA THR A 89 -14.66 -8.64 9.49
C THR A 89 -14.76 -10.16 9.61
N GLU A 90 -15.71 -10.75 8.91
CA GLU A 90 -15.94 -12.20 8.92
C GLU A 90 -15.38 -12.82 7.63
N VAL A 91 -14.10 -13.17 7.68
CA VAL A 91 -13.39 -13.76 6.54
C VAL A 91 -12.47 -14.88 7.00
N GLU A 92 -12.41 -15.94 6.19
CA GLU A 92 -11.57 -17.11 6.43
C GLU A 92 -10.33 -17.12 5.51
N GLY A 93 -9.36 -17.93 5.89
CA GLY A 93 -8.16 -18.17 5.10
C GLY A 93 -7.40 -16.87 4.80
N PHE A 94 -7.02 -16.66 3.55
CA PHE A 94 -6.26 -15.48 3.11
C PHE A 94 -7.14 -14.37 2.52
N SER A 95 -8.46 -14.49 2.59
CA SER A 95 -9.40 -13.54 1.99
C SER A 95 -9.03 -12.09 2.30
N GLY A 96 -8.85 -11.26 1.26
CA GLY A 96 -8.57 -9.83 1.35
C GLY A 96 -7.22 -9.44 1.97
N MET A 97 -6.35 -10.41 2.30
CA MET A 97 -5.00 -10.12 2.80
C MET A 97 -4.14 -9.53 1.69
N ILE A 98 -3.26 -8.61 2.08
CA ILE A 98 -2.15 -8.20 1.22
C ILE A 98 -0.95 -9.12 1.47
N GLU A 99 -0.31 -9.53 0.39
CA GLU A 99 0.89 -10.36 0.41
C GLU A 99 2.06 -9.62 -0.25
N PHE A 100 3.19 -9.63 0.41
CA PHE A 100 4.46 -9.12 -0.10
C PHE A 100 5.40 -10.28 -0.39
N VAL A 101 6.05 -10.23 -1.54
CA VAL A 101 6.99 -11.27 -1.98
C VAL A 101 8.41 -10.80 -1.72
N ASN A 102 9.18 -11.60 -0.98
CA ASN A 102 10.61 -11.37 -0.83
C ASN A 102 11.30 -11.69 -2.17
N PRO A 103 12.00 -10.74 -2.79
CA PRO A 103 12.73 -11.01 -4.03
C PRO A 103 13.83 -12.05 -3.85
N ASN A 104 14.38 -12.19 -2.65
CA ASN A 104 15.36 -13.23 -2.32
C ASN A 104 14.66 -14.50 -1.85
N GLN A 105 14.39 -15.41 -2.77
CA GLN A 105 13.74 -16.69 -2.50
C GLN A 105 14.67 -17.74 -1.86
N GLU A 106 15.98 -17.51 -1.88
CA GLU A 106 16.98 -18.43 -1.32
C GLU A 106 17.05 -18.39 0.22
N GLY A 107 16.43 -17.39 0.84
CA GLY A 107 16.38 -17.23 2.30
C GLY A 107 15.52 -18.28 3.05
N ARG A 108 14.80 -19.16 2.34
CA ARG A 108 13.83 -20.10 2.92
C ARG A 108 14.40 -20.98 4.03
N GLU A 109 15.60 -21.47 3.88
CA GLU A 109 16.23 -22.34 4.88
C GLU A 109 16.63 -21.54 6.14
N LEU A 110 17.09 -20.29 5.95
CA LEU A 110 17.36 -19.38 7.07
C LEU A 110 16.09 -18.98 7.81
N ALA A 111 14.99 -18.79 7.11
CA ALA A 111 13.69 -18.48 7.73
C ALA A 111 13.21 -19.57 8.68
N LYS A 112 13.50 -20.83 8.39
CA LYS A 112 13.19 -21.96 9.28
C LYS A 112 13.99 -21.91 10.59
N LEU A 113 15.23 -21.44 10.54
CA LEU A 113 16.13 -21.35 11.69
C LEU A 113 15.91 -20.04 12.47
N LEU A 114 15.58 -18.97 11.79
CA LEU A 114 15.46 -17.62 12.31
C LEU A 114 14.07 -17.05 11.98
N PRO A 115 12.99 -17.61 12.53
CA PRO A 115 11.66 -17.07 12.32
C PRO A 115 11.58 -15.63 12.82
N LYS A 116 10.88 -14.77 12.11
CA LYS A 116 10.76 -13.32 12.35
C LYS A 116 12.00 -12.48 11.98
N SER A 117 12.94 -13.02 11.25
CA SER A 117 14.18 -12.31 10.83
C SER A 117 14.07 -11.62 9.47
N GLY A 118 12.91 -11.67 8.81
CA GLY A 118 12.71 -11.10 7.47
C GLY A 118 13.23 -11.98 6.32
N PHE A 119 13.65 -13.21 6.60
CA PHE A 119 14.04 -14.17 5.55
C PHE A 119 12.85 -14.92 4.95
N ASP A 120 11.64 -14.70 5.46
CA ASP A 120 10.43 -15.31 4.90
C ASP A 120 10.25 -14.93 3.43
N ASN A 121 9.85 -15.90 2.62
CA ASN A 121 9.62 -15.67 1.19
C ASN A 121 8.41 -14.76 0.94
N MET A 122 7.47 -14.74 1.85
CA MET A 122 6.23 -13.97 1.75
C MET A 122 5.81 -13.45 3.11
N ILE A 123 5.40 -12.20 3.15
CA ILE A 123 4.80 -11.58 4.32
C ILE A 123 3.33 -11.32 4.00
N ARG A 124 2.44 -11.87 4.81
CA ARG A 124 0.99 -11.66 4.67
C ARG A 124 0.48 -10.83 5.81
N ILE A 125 -0.28 -9.81 5.49
CA ILE A 125 -0.89 -8.93 6.48
C ILE A 125 -2.40 -9.01 6.29
N ARG A 126 -3.13 -9.27 7.39
CA ARG A 126 -4.58 -9.06 7.47
C ARG A 126 -4.83 -7.67 8.03
N PRO A 127 -5.13 -6.70 7.18
CA PRO A 127 -5.32 -5.33 7.64
C PRO A 127 -6.69 -5.17 8.29
N LYS A 128 -6.80 -4.15 9.14
CA LYS A 128 -8.05 -3.72 9.76
C LYS A 128 -8.48 -2.37 9.18
N THR A 129 -9.78 -2.10 9.21
CA THR A 129 -10.31 -0.77 8.90
C THR A 129 -9.60 0.30 9.73
N GLY A 130 -9.19 1.40 9.09
CA GLY A 130 -8.45 2.50 9.69
C GLY A 130 -6.93 2.33 9.68
N GLN A 131 -6.38 1.17 9.35
CA GLN A 131 -4.94 0.99 9.23
C GLN A 131 -4.37 1.58 7.93
N ILE A 132 -3.10 1.98 7.99
CA ILE A 132 -2.28 2.29 6.82
C ILE A 132 -1.11 1.30 6.80
N VAL A 133 -0.91 0.64 5.67
CA VAL A 133 0.29 -0.17 5.39
C VAL A 133 1.14 0.61 4.41
N ILE A 134 2.43 0.81 4.74
CA ILE A 134 3.40 1.53 3.90
C ILE A 134 4.55 0.58 3.59
N PHE A 135 5.02 0.63 2.36
CA PHE A 135 6.10 -0.22 1.86
C PHE A 135 6.87 0.48 0.73
N PRO A 136 8.15 0.12 0.51
CA PRO A 136 8.90 0.62 -0.64
C PRO A 136 8.22 0.21 -1.95
N SER A 137 8.10 1.14 -2.87
CA SER A 137 7.29 0.96 -4.10
C SER A 137 7.79 -0.16 -5.02
N TYR A 138 9.05 -0.56 -4.90
CA TYR A 138 9.63 -1.67 -5.67
C TYR A 138 9.19 -3.06 -5.19
N VAL A 139 8.62 -3.16 -3.98
CA VAL A 139 8.24 -4.47 -3.41
C VAL A 139 7.07 -5.05 -4.16
N LEU A 140 7.25 -6.27 -4.67
CA LEU A 140 6.20 -7.03 -5.33
C LEU A 140 5.13 -7.42 -4.31
N HIS A 141 3.88 -7.15 -4.64
CA HIS A 141 2.75 -7.44 -3.76
C HIS A 141 1.49 -7.77 -4.55
N SER A 142 0.59 -8.47 -3.89
CA SER A 142 -0.72 -8.85 -4.41
C SER A 142 -1.77 -8.76 -3.31
N VAL A 143 -3.03 -8.83 -3.69
CA VAL A 143 -4.16 -8.92 -2.75
C VAL A 143 -4.98 -10.14 -3.09
N TYR A 144 -5.15 -11.02 -2.10
CA TYR A 144 -6.00 -12.21 -2.23
C TYR A 144 -7.46 -11.85 -2.52
N PRO A 145 -8.20 -12.72 -3.22
CA PRO A 145 -9.61 -12.50 -3.48
C PRO A 145 -10.40 -12.22 -2.21
N ASN A 146 -11.30 -11.26 -2.27
CA ASN A 146 -12.28 -11.02 -1.22
C ASN A 146 -13.37 -12.08 -1.29
N ASN A 147 -13.42 -12.98 -0.33
CA ASN A 147 -14.45 -14.05 -0.29
C ASN A 147 -15.70 -13.63 0.47
N SER A 148 -15.73 -12.44 1.06
CA SER A 148 -16.89 -11.90 1.78
C SER A 148 -17.93 -11.33 0.81
N ASN A 149 -19.17 -11.25 1.27
CA ASN A 149 -20.22 -10.46 0.60
C ASN A 149 -20.10 -8.95 0.88
N GLN A 150 -19.25 -8.55 1.83
CA GLN A 150 -18.93 -7.14 2.09
C GLN A 150 -17.80 -6.69 1.19
N ASP A 151 -17.89 -5.47 0.67
CA ASP A 151 -16.85 -4.88 -0.14
C ASP A 151 -15.60 -4.58 0.69
N ARG A 152 -14.45 -4.86 0.12
CA ARG A 152 -13.16 -4.36 0.61
C ARG A 152 -12.85 -3.04 -0.11
N ILE A 153 -12.78 -1.95 0.66
CA ILE A 153 -12.55 -0.60 0.11
C ILE A 153 -11.24 -0.04 0.66
N THR A 154 -10.37 0.40 -0.24
CA THR A 154 -9.07 0.97 0.11
C THR A 154 -8.77 2.22 -0.68
N ILE A 155 -7.96 3.11 -0.10
CA ILE A 155 -7.28 4.17 -0.81
C ILE A 155 -5.82 3.77 -0.91
N ALA A 156 -5.37 3.46 -2.11
CA ALA A 156 -3.97 3.21 -2.39
C ALA A 156 -3.29 4.50 -2.86
N PHE A 157 -2.01 4.63 -2.58
CA PHE A 157 -1.25 5.82 -2.94
C PHE A 157 0.21 5.50 -3.21
N ASN A 158 0.82 6.34 -4.04
CA ASN A 158 2.24 6.36 -4.31
C ASN A 158 2.82 7.73 -3.99
N SER A 159 4.07 7.77 -3.58
CA SER A 159 4.81 9.02 -3.40
C SER A 159 6.16 9.00 -4.11
N LEU A 160 6.44 10.10 -4.80
CA LEU A 160 7.74 10.42 -5.36
C LEU A 160 8.33 11.59 -4.57
N LEU A 161 9.47 11.38 -3.94
CA LEU A 161 10.15 12.35 -3.09
C LEU A 161 11.32 12.98 -3.87
N LEU A 162 11.38 14.29 -3.93
CA LEU A 162 12.39 15.03 -4.67
C LEU A 162 13.13 15.96 -3.70
N LYS A 163 14.45 16.01 -3.77
CA LYS A 163 15.20 17.00 -2.99
C LYS A 163 14.83 18.42 -3.45
N LYS A 164 14.51 19.28 -2.50
CA LYS A 164 14.33 20.71 -2.81
C LYS A 164 15.63 21.26 -3.40
N LYS A 165 15.52 22.06 -4.45
CA LYS A 165 16.67 22.79 -4.94
C LYS A 165 17.10 23.77 -3.84
N LYS A 166 18.41 23.79 -3.51
CA LYS A 166 18.96 24.87 -2.70
C LYS A 166 18.77 26.16 -3.49
N SER A 167 17.99 27.08 -2.94
CA SER A 167 17.87 28.46 -3.42
C SER A 167 19.19 29.20 -3.18
#